data_69b2357a9673ad90ab43a5e25c705d76
#
_entry.id   69b2357a9673ad90ab43a5e25c705d76
#
_cell.length_a   1.000
_cell.length_b   1.000
_cell.length_c   1.000
_cell.angle_alpha   90.00
_cell.angle_beta   90.00
_cell.angle_gamma   90.00
#
_symmetry.space_group_name_H-M   'P 1'
#
loop_
_entity.id
_entity.type
_entity.pdbx_description
1 polymer ?
#
loop_
_entity_poly.entity_id
_entity_poly.type
_entity_poly.pdbx_seq_one_letter_code
_entity_poly.pdbx_strand_id
1 'polypeptide(L)'
;WPCAVPAEVLAGFAASLARDHDKTVRDFLSLQLRGDTRAATLLRTLRALLAASPAPDPAALAAGLNILAHTDLRTQLPALAHPALVLAGERDRLTPAAAGQALAAAVPDGRCRVFAGAAHAPFLTHGEDFAAAVESFLGDTEAAA
;
A
#
# COMPACT_ATOMS: atom_id res chain seq x y z
N TRP A 1 11.29 -12.01 -5.91
CA TRP A 1 10.49 -11.77 -4.71
C TRP A 1 9.12 -12.41 -4.87
N PRO A 2 8.72 -13.31 -4.00
CA PRO A 2 7.43 -13.98 -4.13
C PRO A 2 6.31 -12.95 -4.01
N CYS A 3 5.29 -13.09 -4.86
CA CYS A 3 4.12 -12.20 -4.89
C CYS A 3 4.41 -10.72 -5.21
N ALA A 4 5.54 -10.41 -5.80
CA ALA A 4 5.81 -9.05 -6.31
C ALA A 4 4.87 -8.72 -7.47
N VAL A 5 4.55 -7.44 -7.63
CA VAL A 5 3.86 -6.94 -8.82
C VAL A 5 4.80 -7.10 -10.03
N PRO A 6 4.36 -7.76 -11.12
CA PRO A 6 5.18 -7.87 -12.32
C PRO A 6 5.53 -6.51 -12.91
N ALA A 7 6.76 -6.36 -13.42
CA ALA A 7 7.25 -5.08 -13.95
C ALA A 7 6.37 -4.53 -15.09
N GLU A 8 5.82 -5.42 -15.93
CA GLU A 8 4.91 -5.07 -17.01
C GLU A 8 3.58 -4.46 -16.53
N VAL A 9 3.12 -4.80 -15.33
CA VAL A 9 1.90 -4.21 -14.74
C VAL A 9 2.15 -2.74 -14.39
N LEU A 10 3.30 -2.44 -13.77
CA LEU A 10 3.68 -1.07 -13.44
C LEU A 10 3.96 -0.24 -14.70
N ALA A 11 4.63 -0.82 -15.71
CA ALA A 11 4.85 -0.17 -17.00
C ALA A 11 3.53 0.13 -17.73
N GLY A 12 2.60 -0.81 -17.73
CA GLY A 12 1.25 -0.62 -18.29
C GLY A 12 0.45 0.46 -17.58
N PHE A 13 0.56 0.54 -16.26
CA PHE A 13 -0.04 1.62 -15.46
C PHE A 13 0.56 2.98 -15.82
N ALA A 14 1.88 3.10 -15.91
CA ALA A 14 2.57 4.33 -16.30
C ALA A 14 2.15 4.80 -17.70
N ALA A 15 2.07 3.89 -18.69
CA ALA A 15 1.60 4.20 -20.04
C ALA A 15 0.13 4.65 -20.06
N SER A 16 -0.72 4.03 -19.24
CA SER A 16 -2.13 4.43 -19.11
C SER A 16 -2.29 5.79 -18.48
N LEU A 17 -1.50 6.09 -17.45
CA LEU A 17 -1.48 7.38 -16.75
C LEU A 17 -1.07 8.52 -17.70
N ALA A 18 -0.05 8.30 -18.54
CA ALA A 18 0.40 9.26 -19.55
C ALA A 18 -0.66 9.51 -20.65
N ARG A 19 -1.48 8.51 -20.97
CA ARG A 19 -2.50 8.60 -22.02
C ARG A 19 -3.81 9.23 -21.53
N ASP A 20 -4.28 8.85 -20.35
CA ASP A 20 -5.52 9.34 -19.73
C ASP A 20 -5.38 9.28 -18.21
N HIS A 21 -4.87 10.37 -17.65
CA HIS A 21 -4.62 10.52 -16.22
C HIS A 21 -5.88 10.28 -15.39
N ASP A 22 -6.96 10.99 -15.70
CA ASP A 22 -8.15 11.00 -14.86
C ASP A 22 -8.85 9.64 -14.83
N LYS A 23 -8.96 9.00 -15.99
CA LYS A 23 -9.52 7.65 -16.05
C LYS A 23 -8.65 6.66 -15.29
N THR A 24 -7.33 6.71 -15.47
CA THR A 24 -6.39 5.77 -14.84
C THR A 24 -6.41 5.91 -13.32
N VAL A 25 -6.46 7.14 -12.78
CA VAL A 25 -6.55 7.35 -11.34
C VAL A 25 -7.89 6.89 -10.77
N ARG A 26 -9.02 7.13 -11.47
CA ARG A 26 -10.33 6.61 -11.04
C ARG A 26 -10.36 5.07 -11.00
N ASP A 27 -9.80 4.43 -12.01
CA ASP A 27 -9.71 2.96 -12.09
C ASP A 27 -8.80 2.41 -10.99
N PHE A 28 -7.69 3.09 -10.72
CA PHE A 28 -6.76 2.73 -9.65
C PHE A 28 -7.38 2.84 -8.25
N LEU A 29 -8.12 3.92 -7.95
CA LEU A 29 -8.89 4.04 -6.70
C LEU A 29 -9.88 2.88 -6.54
N SER A 30 -10.55 2.51 -7.63
CA SER A 30 -11.50 1.40 -7.62
C SER A 30 -10.80 0.05 -7.36
N LEU A 31 -9.58 -0.13 -7.89
CA LEU A 31 -8.78 -1.32 -7.69
C LEU A 31 -8.30 -1.45 -6.24
N GLN A 32 -7.88 -0.35 -5.61
CA GLN A 32 -7.41 -0.34 -4.21
C GLN A 32 -8.45 -0.84 -3.21
N LEU A 33 -9.74 -0.65 -3.51
CA LEU A 33 -10.83 -1.03 -2.63
C LEU A 33 -11.59 -2.29 -3.10
N ARG A 34 -11.14 -2.90 -4.20
CA ARG A 34 -11.86 -4.04 -4.80
C ARG A 34 -11.84 -5.26 -3.88
N GLY A 35 -13.04 -5.70 -3.50
CA GLY A 35 -13.24 -6.85 -2.62
C GLY A 35 -13.30 -6.49 -1.13
N ASP A 36 -13.07 -5.25 -0.76
CA ASP A 36 -13.29 -4.77 0.60
C ASP A 36 -14.80 -4.68 0.91
N THR A 37 -15.17 -5.15 2.09
CA THR A 37 -16.58 -5.20 2.51
C THR A 37 -17.16 -3.81 2.82
N ARG A 38 -16.31 -2.81 3.03
CA ARG A 38 -16.67 -1.42 3.40
C ARG A 38 -16.43 -0.41 2.28
N ALA A 39 -16.06 -0.89 1.07
CA ALA A 39 -15.56 -0.06 -0.03
C ALA A 39 -16.54 0.98 -0.59
N ALA A 40 -17.84 0.68 -0.66
CA ALA A 40 -18.79 1.44 -1.48
C ALA A 40 -18.96 2.92 -1.06
N THR A 41 -19.03 3.19 0.25
CA THR A 41 -19.18 4.55 0.77
C THR A 41 -17.87 5.31 0.65
N LEU A 42 -16.76 4.66 0.99
CA LEU A 42 -15.42 5.25 0.96
C LEU A 42 -14.99 5.66 -0.45
N LEU A 43 -15.29 4.86 -1.46
CA LEU A 43 -14.93 5.17 -2.84
C LEU A 43 -15.57 6.48 -3.33
N ARG A 44 -16.81 6.77 -2.93
CA ARG A 44 -17.46 8.06 -3.25
C ARG A 44 -16.74 9.24 -2.61
N THR A 45 -16.37 9.12 -1.33
CA THR A 45 -15.64 10.15 -0.60
C THR A 45 -14.27 10.39 -1.23
N LEU A 46 -13.50 9.34 -1.50
CA LEU A 46 -12.18 9.47 -2.13
C LEU A 46 -12.24 10.10 -3.51
N ARG A 47 -13.24 9.76 -4.33
CA ARG A 47 -13.45 10.38 -5.64
C ARG A 47 -13.79 11.88 -5.53
N ALA A 48 -14.59 12.27 -4.54
CA ALA A 48 -14.93 13.67 -4.30
C ALA A 48 -13.70 14.47 -3.83
N LEU A 49 -12.88 13.91 -2.93
CA LEU A 49 -11.63 14.51 -2.47
C LEU A 49 -10.63 14.66 -3.62
N LEU A 50 -10.48 13.64 -4.46
CA LEU A 50 -9.61 13.70 -5.62
C LEU A 50 -10.04 14.79 -6.61
N ALA A 51 -11.35 14.89 -6.89
CA ALA A 51 -11.88 15.89 -7.78
C ALA A 51 -11.72 17.35 -7.26
N ALA A 52 -11.63 17.52 -5.94
CA ALA A 52 -11.37 18.80 -5.30
C ALA A 52 -9.87 19.13 -5.15
N SER A 53 -8.99 18.18 -5.42
CA SER A 53 -7.54 18.36 -5.31
C SER A 53 -6.96 18.96 -6.60
N PRO A 54 -5.88 19.78 -6.52
CA PRO A 54 -5.21 20.25 -7.71
C PRO A 54 -4.61 19.08 -8.51
N ALA A 55 -4.53 19.25 -9.83
CA ALA A 55 -3.92 18.23 -10.69
C ALA A 55 -2.43 18.06 -10.30
N PRO A 56 -1.95 16.81 -10.18
CA PRO A 56 -0.54 16.57 -9.87
C PRO A 56 0.36 16.93 -11.06
N ASP A 57 1.61 17.27 -10.76
CA ASP A 57 2.63 17.45 -11.78
C ASP A 57 2.93 16.11 -12.49
N PRO A 58 2.77 16.02 -13.83
CA PRO A 58 3.06 14.80 -14.57
C PRO A 58 4.52 14.32 -14.44
N ALA A 59 5.47 15.26 -14.32
CA ALA A 59 6.89 14.90 -14.14
C ALA A 59 7.14 14.28 -12.77
N ALA A 60 6.49 14.78 -11.71
CA ALA A 60 6.57 14.20 -10.37
C ALA A 60 5.94 12.78 -10.33
N LEU A 61 4.81 12.57 -11.02
CA LEU A 61 4.22 11.24 -11.14
C LEU A 61 5.14 10.25 -11.87
N ALA A 62 5.73 10.67 -12.99
CA ALA A 62 6.67 9.83 -13.74
C ALA A 62 7.90 9.48 -12.90
N ALA A 63 8.47 10.45 -12.16
CA ALA A 63 9.60 10.23 -11.27
C ALA A 63 9.24 9.25 -10.13
N GLY A 64 8.07 9.39 -9.51
CA GLY A 64 7.59 8.47 -8.48
C GLY A 64 7.43 7.04 -8.99
N LEU A 65 6.84 6.85 -10.18
CA LEU A 65 6.72 5.53 -10.82
C LEU A 65 8.08 4.93 -11.16
N ASN A 66 9.05 5.75 -11.59
CA ASN A 66 10.41 5.31 -11.86
C ASN A 66 11.12 4.84 -10.58
N ILE A 67 10.94 5.51 -9.45
CA ILE A 67 11.43 5.07 -8.14
C ILE A 67 10.85 3.69 -7.80
N LEU A 68 9.53 3.52 -7.91
CA LEU A 68 8.85 2.24 -7.64
C LEU A 68 9.35 1.11 -8.57
N ALA A 69 9.65 1.42 -9.82
CA ALA A 69 10.10 0.41 -10.79
C ALA A 69 11.53 -0.07 -10.58
N HIS A 70 12.42 0.79 -10.05
CA HIS A 70 13.87 0.52 -10.05
C HIS A 70 14.48 0.45 -8.66
N THR A 71 13.76 0.79 -7.59
CA THR A 71 14.28 0.70 -6.22
C THR A 71 14.17 -0.73 -5.70
N ASP A 72 15.30 -1.31 -5.31
CA ASP A 72 15.37 -2.62 -4.66
C ASP A 72 16.09 -2.49 -3.31
N LEU A 73 15.35 -2.68 -2.23
CA LEU A 73 15.84 -2.58 -0.86
C LEU A 73 16.02 -3.95 -0.18
N ARG A 74 15.80 -5.05 -0.89
CA ARG A 74 15.80 -6.41 -0.29
C ARG A 74 17.10 -6.75 0.42
N THR A 75 18.22 -6.33 -0.11
CA THR A 75 19.55 -6.58 0.50
C THR A 75 19.80 -5.75 1.76
N GLN A 76 19.02 -4.70 1.98
CA GLN A 76 19.13 -3.79 3.13
C GLN A 76 18.23 -4.20 4.30
N LEU A 77 17.16 -4.96 4.04
CA LEU A 77 16.17 -5.36 5.05
C LEU A 77 16.80 -6.10 6.25
N PRO A 78 17.75 -7.05 6.07
CA PRO A 78 18.37 -7.75 7.19
C PRO A 78 19.22 -6.85 8.09
N ALA A 79 19.63 -5.68 7.62
CA ALA A 79 20.41 -4.70 8.38
C ALA A 79 19.55 -3.62 9.06
N LEU A 80 18.22 -3.68 8.93
CA LEU A 80 17.32 -2.72 9.56
C LEU A 80 17.33 -2.93 11.07
N ALA A 81 17.89 -1.96 11.81
CA ALA A 81 18.04 -2.04 13.26
C ALA A 81 16.78 -1.68 14.06
N HIS A 82 15.77 -1.10 13.41
CA HIS A 82 14.54 -0.67 14.05
C HIS A 82 13.44 -1.71 13.90
N PRO A 83 12.57 -1.87 14.90
CA PRO A 83 11.36 -2.65 14.77
C PRO A 83 10.50 -2.17 13.60
N ALA A 84 9.87 -3.10 12.87
CA ALA A 84 9.04 -2.78 11.72
C ALA A 84 7.68 -3.50 11.80
N LEU A 85 6.59 -2.76 11.60
CA LEU A 85 5.25 -3.30 11.50
C LEU A 85 4.73 -3.19 10.07
N VAL A 86 4.43 -4.33 9.45
CA VAL A 86 3.82 -4.42 8.13
C VAL A 86 2.32 -4.67 8.30
N LEU A 87 1.50 -3.78 7.75
CA LEU A 87 0.04 -3.86 7.81
C LEU A 87 -0.50 -4.13 6.40
N ALA A 88 -1.21 -5.23 6.20
CA ALA A 88 -1.68 -5.68 4.89
C ALA A 88 -3.16 -6.07 4.91
N GLY A 89 -3.87 -5.85 3.81
CA GLY A 89 -5.23 -6.36 3.63
C GLY A 89 -5.21 -7.79 3.08
N GLU A 90 -6.10 -8.65 3.60
CA GLU A 90 -6.26 -10.04 3.11
C GLU A 90 -6.59 -10.09 1.61
N ARG A 91 -7.37 -9.12 1.11
CA ARG A 91 -7.86 -9.04 -0.27
C ARG A 91 -7.12 -8.01 -1.12
N ASP A 92 -5.94 -7.59 -0.65
CA ASP A 92 -5.11 -6.65 -1.40
C ASP A 92 -4.65 -7.27 -2.73
N ARG A 93 -4.99 -6.59 -3.83
CA ARG A 93 -4.65 -6.99 -5.20
C ARG A 93 -3.49 -6.22 -5.79
N LEU A 94 -3.02 -5.18 -5.10
CA LEU A 94 -1.84 -4.40 -5.49
C LEU A 94 -0.58 -4.97 -4.84
N THR A 95 -0.62 -5.11 -3.52
CA THR A 95 0.46 -5.68 -2.72
C THR A 95 -0.09 -6.82 -1.88
N PRO A 96 -0.13 -8.05 -2.42
CA PRO A 96 -0.74 -9.19 -1.72
C PRO A 96 -0.19 -9.39 -0.32
N ALA A 97 -1.04 -9.84 0.62
CA ALA A 97 -0.65 -10.06 2.01
C ALA A 97 0.61 -10.93 2.16
N ALA A 98 0.82 -11.90 1.25
CA ALA A 98 2.01 -12.73 1.22
C ALA A 98 3.30 -11.92 0.97
N ALA A 99 3.24 -10.84 0.19
CA ALA A 99 4.39 -9.94 0.01
C ALA A 99 4.71 -9.17 1.29
N GLY A 100 3.67 -8.71 2.01
CA GLY A 100 3.83 -8.07 3.33
C GLY A 100 4.41 -9.02 4.38
N GLN A 101 3.96 -10.27 4.41
CA GLN A 101 4.51 -11.32 5.29
C GLN A 101 5.99 -11.59 4.97
N ALA A 102 6.34 -11.69 3.68
CA ALA A 102 7.73 -11.89 3.26
C ALA A 102 8.60 -10.69 3.61
N LEU A 103 8.08 -9.46 3.51
CA LEU A 103 8.78 -8.25 3.94
C LEU A 103 9.06 -8.27 5.44
N ALA A 104 8.06 -8.56 6.27
CA ALA A 104 8.23 -8.66 7.71
C ALA A 104 9.26 -9.75 8.10
N ALA A 105 9.21 -10.90 7.43
CA ALA A 105 10.15 -12.01 7.68
C ALA A 105 11.60 -11.68 7.28
N ALA A 106 11.81 -10.69 6.42
CA ALA A 106 13.14 -10.25 5.99
C ALA A 106 13.78 -9.20 6.93
N VAL A 107 13.02 -8.64 7.86
CA VAL A 107 13.47 -7.66 8.86
C VAL A 107 13.72 -8.37 10.20
N PRO A 108 14.83 -8.14 10.92
CA PRO A 108 15.15 -8.85 12.18
C PRO A 108 14.05 -8.75 13.26
N ASP A 109 13.47 -7.56 13.47
CA ASP A 109 12.30 -7.36 14.34
C ASP A 109 11.11 -6.91 13.48
N GLY A 110 10.76 -7.73 12.50
CA GLY A 110 9.65 -7.51 11.59
C GLY A 110 8.39 -8.22 12.05
N ARG A 111 7.27 -7.49 12.16
CA ARG A 111 5.94 -8.02 12.49
C ARG A 111 4.98 -7.76 11.34
N CYS A 112 4.07 -8.70 11.09
CA CYS A 112 3.04 -8.53 10.08
C CYS A 112 1.66 -8.78 10.67
N ARG A 113 0.72 -7.84 10.39
CA ARG A 113 -0.71 -8.02 10.68
C ARG A 113 -1.51 -7.94 9.38
N VAL A 114 -2.35 -8.97 9.16
CA VAL A 114 -3.26 -9.03 8.02
C VAL A 114 -4.68 -8.75 8.49
N PHE A 115 -5.35 -7.79 7.84
CA PHE A 115 -6.74 -7.42 8.16
C PHE A 115 -7.69 -8.24 7.31
N ALA A 116 -8.50 -9.07 7.96
CA ALA A 116 -9.49 -9.92 7.31
C ALA A 116 -10.54 -9.07 6.58
N GLY A 117 -10.83 -9.41 5.32
CA GLY A 117 -11.80 -8.70 4.49
C GLY A 117 -11.34 -7.34 3.95
N ALA A 118 -10.20 -6.80 4.38
CA ALA A 118 -9.66 -5.54 3.89
C ALA A 118 -8.95 -5.72 2.53
N ALA A 119 -9.05 -4.71 1.66
CA ALA A 119 -8.24 -4.57 0.46
C ALA A 119 -6.96 -3.75 0.73
N HIS A 120 -6.48 -2.93 -0.23
CA HIS A 120 -5.21 -2.20 -0.14
C HIS A 120 -5.17 -1.09 0.92
N ALA A 121 -6.30 -0.58 1.37
CA ALA A 121 -6.37 0.56 2.29
C ALA A 121 -7.04 0.21 3.63
N PRO A 122 -6.49 -0.72 4.45
CA PRO A 122 -7.06 -1.10 5.73
C PRO A 122 -7.19 0.09 6.70
N PHE A 123 -6.29 1.07 6.64
CA PHE A 123 -6.36 2.29 7.45
C PHE A 123 -7.62 3.13 7.19
N LEU A 124 -8.24 2.99 6.00
CA LEU A 124 -9.49 3.67 5.66
C LEU A 124 -10.72 2.81 5.98
N THR A 125 -10.66 1.50 5.74
CA THR A 125 -11.80 0.60 5.85
C THR A 125 -11.92 -0.09 7.21
N HIS A 126 -10.80 -0.24 7.92
CA HIS A 126 -10.67 -0.90 9.23
C HIS A 126 -9.93 0.00 10.24
N GLY A 127 -10.25 1.32 10.25
CA GLY A 127 -9.50 2.36 10.94
C GLY A 127 -9.27 2.10 12.43
N GLU A 128 -10.30 1.64 13.18
CA GLU A 128 -10.18 1.32 14.60
C GLU A 128 -9.18 0.18 14.84
N ASP A 129 -9.33 -0.92 14.12
CA ASP A 129 -8.43 -2.08 14.22
C ASP A 129 -7.00 -1.73 13.76
N PHE A 130 -6.89 -0.84 12.76
CA PHE A 130 -5.62 -0.35 12.26
C PHE A 130 -4.92 0.52 13.32
N ALA A 131 -5.62 1.47 13.92
CA ALA A 131 -5.08 2.32 14.97
C ALA A 131 -4.64 1.49 16.19
N ALA A 132 -5.47 0.56 16.64
CA ALA A 132 -5.14 -0.34 17.75
C ALA A 132 -3.89 -1.19 17.47
N ALA A 133 -3.68 -1.62 16.20
CA ALA A 133 -2.48 -2.36 15.83
C ALA A 133 -1.21 -1.50 15.91
N VAL A 134 -1.30 -0.24 15.48
CA VAL A 134 -0.18 0.72 15.57
C VAL A 134 0.12 1.07 16.99
N GLU A 135 -0.90 1.39 17.81
CA GLU A 135 -0.74 1.71 19.22
C GLU A 135 -0.09 0.57 20.00
N SER A 136 -0.55 -0.67 19.80
CA SER A 136 0.05 -1.84 20.42
C SER A 136 1.53 -2.00 20.05
N PHE A 137 1.86 -1.82 18.75
CA PHE A 137 3.25 -1.93 18.30
C PHE A 137 4.14 -0.86 18.92
N LEU A 138 3.67 0.39 19.00
CA LEU A 138 4.43 1.48 19.61
C LEU A 138 4.64 1.24 21.11
N GLY A 139 3.62 0.80 21.84
CA GLY A 139 3.74 0.46 23.25
C GLY A 139 4.74 -0.67 23.54
N ASP A 140 4.76 -1.72 22.68
CA ASP A 140 5.71 -2.82 22.80
C ASP A 140 7.16 -2.35 22.57
N THR A 141 7.37 -1.43 21.62
CA THR A 141 8.71 -0.92 21.28
C THR A 141 9.25 0.06 22.33
N GLU A 142 8.39 0.86 22.95
CA GLU A 142 8.77 1.74 24.08
C GLU A 142 9.14 0.93 25.33
N ALA A 143 8.45 -0.18 25.60
CA ALA A 143 8.76 -1.06 26.72
C ALA A 143 10.05 -1.86 26.57
N ALA A 144 10.56 -1.99 25.35
CA ALA A 144 11.78 -2.73 25.01
C ALA A 144 13.03 -1.84 24.89
N ALA A 145 12.90 -0.53 24.92
CA ALA A 145 13.97 0.47 24.79
C ALA A 145 14.52 0.89 26.15
#